data_a4b598132b4cad7e296c3c8998d01751
#
_entry.id   a4b598132b4cad7e296c3c8998d01751
#
_cell.length_a   1.000
_cell.length_b   1.000
_cell.length_c   1.000
_cell.angle_alpha   90.00
_cell.angle_beta   90.00
_cell.angle_gamma   90.00
#
_symmetry.space_group_name_H-M   'P 1'
#
loop_
_entity.id
_entity.type
_entity.pdbx_description
1 polymer ?
#
loop_
_entity_poly.entity_id
_entity_poly.type
_entity_poly.pdbx_seq_one_letter_code
_entity_poly.pdbx_strand_id
1 'polypeptide(L)'
;MRRLAALFLAAGLVATPGLAAARTVCTLLEDADTGVVLKAEGDCATRVTPASTFKIALSLMGFDSGFLIDAHHPSLPFKAGYADWLPAWRQTTDPARWIQYSVVWYSQQVTAALGEKRFQAYADAFDYGDRDLSGDPGRHNGLTRSWIGSSLKISPLEQAAFLRKLVLGTLPVSQKALRLTAQITRLDTLINGYEIHGKTGSSNPHGWFVGWATKPGAHSLIFVRLTADEGDYAGLKAREAMLKELPEQLPKP
;
A
#
# COMPACT_ATOMS: atom_id res chain seq x y z
N MET A 1 17.73 26.38 72.12
CA MET A 1 17.65 26.89 70.72
C MET A 1 17.60 25.70 69.80
N ARG A 2 16.42 25.29 69.35
CA ARG A 2 16.21 24.14 68.43
C ARG A 2 16.08 24.69 67.01
N ARG A 3 17.02 24.34 66.12
CA ARG A 3 16.97 24.69 64.68
C ARG A 3 16.11 23.65 63.97
N LEU A 4 14.97 24.07 63.39
CA LEU A 4 14.15 23.29 62.48
C LEU A 4 14.81 23.36 61.10
N ALA A 5 15.18 22.18 60.57
CA ALA A 5 15.62 22.06 59.18
C ALA A 5 14.37 21.76 58.33
N ALA A 6 14.06 22.64 57.36
CA ALA A 6 13.00 22.42 56.40
C ALA A 6 13.55 21.57 55.24
N LEU A 7 12.99 20.36 55.03
CA LEU A 7 13.25 19.55 53.83
C LEU A 7 12.37 20.07 52.69
N PHE A 8 12.98 20.57 51.62
CA PHE A 8 12.30 20.82 50.34
C PHE A 8 12.28 19.52 49.52
N LEU A 9 11.10 18.96 49.36
CA LEU A 9 10.86 17.86 48.40
C LEU A 9 10.73 18.49 47.01
N ALA A 10 11.73 18.33 46.15
CA ALA A 10 11.63 18.67 44.72
C ALA A 10 10.88 17.54 43.99
N ALA A 11 9.63 17.79 43.61
CA ALA A 11 8.87 16.89 42.76
C ALA A 11 9.40 17.03 41.32
N GLY A 12 10.22 16.08 40.90
CA GLY A 12 10.63 15.97 39.50
C GLY A 12 9.47 15.55 38.60
N LEU A 13 9.03 16.42 37.69
CA LEU A 13 8.13 16.04 36.60
C LEU A 13 8.87 15.07 35.67
N VAL A 14 8.52 13.79 35.73
CA VAL A 14 8.91 12.80 34.71
C VAL A 14 8.00 13.03 33.51
N ALA A 15 8.52 13.73 32.48
CA ALA A 15 7.87 13.82 31.20
C ALA A 15 7.89 12.42 30.55
N THR A 16 6.74 11.75 30.51
CA THR A 16 6.58 10.53 29.71
C THR A 16 6.73 10.91 28.23
N PRO A 17 7.63 10.25 27.46
CA PRO A 17 7.67 10.47 26.04
C PRO A 17 6.33 10.03 25.44
N GLY A 18 5.52 10.99 25.03
CA GLY A 18 4.32 10.71 24.26
C GLY A 18 4.75 10.00 22.96
N LEU A 19 4.14 8.84 22.67
CA LEU A 19 4.26 8.21 21.35
C LEU A 19 3.88 9.26 20.32
N ALA A 20 4.85 9.75 19.54
CA ALA A 20 4.58 10.68 18.47
C ALA A 20 3.61 10.03 17.49
N ALA A 21 2.45 10.63 17.31
CA ALA A 21 1.50 10.16 16.30
C ALA A 21 2.16 10.23 14.92
N ALA A 22 1.91 9.22 14.07
CA ALA A 22 2.43 9.21 12.71
C ALA A 22 2.05 10.51 11.99
N ARG A 23 3.06 11.26 11.50
CA ARG A 23 2.82 12.51 10.78
C ARG A 23 2.26 12.22 9.41
N THR A 24 1.08 12.76 9.09
CA THR A 24 0.55 12.71 7.73
C THR A 24 1.46 13.51 6.79
N VAL A 25 1.92 12.88 5.72
CA VAL A 25 2.69 13.51 4.63
C VAL A 25 1.73 13.97 3.53
N CYS A 26 0.81 13.09 3.11
CA CYS A 26 -0.21 13.43 2.14
C CYS A 26 -1.52 12.69 2.45
N THR A 27 -2.63 13.42 2.29
CA THR A 27 -3.98 12.85 2.15
C THR A 27 -4.55 13.30 0.83
N LEU A 28 -4.94 12.35 -0.03
CA LEU A 28 -5.54 12.66 -1.32
C LEU A 28 -6.82 11.84 -1.48
N LEU A 29 -7.88 12.53 -1.92
CA LEU A 29 -9.17 11.94 -2.29
C LEU A 29 -9.53 12.46 -3.68
N GLU A 30 -9.96 11.57 -4.58
CA GLU A 30 -10.32 11.90 -5.95
C GLU A 30 -11.58 11.14 -6.35
N ASP A 31 -12.52 11.84 -6.97
CA ASP A 31 -13.64 11.22 -7.66
C ASP A 31 -13.11 10.52 -8.92
N ALA A 32 -13.20 9.18 -8.96
CA ALA A 32 -12.62 8.41 -10.04
C ALA A 32 -13.31 8.65 -11.38
N ASP A 33 -14.61 8.89 -11.39
CA ASP A 33 -15.41 9.03 -12.60
C ASP A 33 -15.14 10.39 -13.28
N THR A 34 -15.06 11.46 -12.51
CA THR A 34 -14.83 12.81 -13.03
C THR A 34 -13.36 13.23 -13.07
N GLY A 35 -12.50 12.61 -12.23
CA GLY A 35 -11.12 13.03 -12.03
C GLY A 35 -10.96 14.29 -11.17
N VAL A 36 -12.03 14.72 -10.50
CA VAL A 36 -11.99 15.87 -9.59
C VAL A 36 -11.29 15.48 -8.31
N VAL A 37 -10.23 16.22 -7.97
CA VAL A 37 -9.56 16.09 -6.67
C VAL A 37 -10.43 16.75 -5.62
N LEU A 38 -10.98 15.96 -4.70
CA LEU A 38 -11.85 16.42 -3.62
C LEU A 38 -11.04 16.91 -2.43
N LYS A 39 -9.86 16.34 -2.21
CA LYS A 39 -8.94 16.69 -1.14
C LYS A 39 -7.51 16.41 -1.55
N ALA A 40 -6.60 17.36 -1.33
CA ALA A 40 -5.17 17.18 -1.44
C ALA A 40 -4.50 18.00 -0.33
N GLU A 41 -4.05 17.33 0.72
CA GLU A 41 -3.42 17.97 1.87
C GLU A 41 -1.99 17.43 2.07
N GLY A 42 -1.05 18.34 2.29
CA GLY A 42 0.37 18.02 2.49
C GLY A 42 1.14 17.84 1.19
N ASP A 43 2.28 17.15 1.25
CA ASP A 43 3.12 16.86 0.09
C ASP A 43 2.63 15.60 -0.64
N CYS A 44 1.85 15.82 -1.69
CA CYS A 44 1.33 14.76 -2.53
C CYS A 44 2.15 14.53 -3.82
N ALA A 45 3.19 15.30 -4.06
CA ALA A 45 3.99 15.26 -5.29
C ALA A 45 5.33 14.52 -5.15
N THR A 46 5.90 14.49 -3.95
CA THR A 46 7.19 13.82 -3.74
C THR A 46 7.06 12.31 -3.87
N ARG A 47 7.93 11.73 -4.71
CA ARG A 47 8.01 10.29 -4.93
C ARG A 47 8.77 9.60 -3.80
N VAL A 48 8.21 8.53 -3.26
CA VAL A 48 8.86 7.63 -2.30
C VAL A 48 8.65 6.17 -2.74
N THR A 49 9.34 5.23 -2.11
CA THR A 49 9.15 3.80 -2.45
C THR A 49 7.70 3.37 -2.21
N PRO A 50 7.06 2.64 -3.15
CA PRO A 50 5.69 2.17 -2.99
C PRO A 50 5.55 1.07 -1.93
N ALA A 51 6.62 0.37 -1.61
CA ALA A 51 6.60 -0.78 -0.73
C ALA A 51 5.50 -1.79 -1.15
N SER A 52 4.74 -2.31 -0.20
CA SER A 52 3.72 -3.32 -0.49
C SER A 52 2.45 -2.80 -1.18
N THR A 53 2.28 -1.49 -1.41
CA THR A 53 1.18 -0.99 -2.26
C THR A 53 1.37 -1.42 -3.72
N PHE A 54 2.61 -1.64 -4.16
CA PHE A 54 2.94 -2.17 -5.47
C PHE A 54 2.30 -3.53 -5.77
N LYS A 55 1.86 -4.26 -4.74
CA LYS A 55 1.14 -5.53 -4.92
C LYS A 55 -0.17 -5.38 -5.71
N ILE A 56 -0.79 -4.20 -5.74
CA ILE A 56 -1.95 -3.94 -6.61
C ILE A 56 -1.53 -4.04 -8.07
N ALA A 57 -0.45 -3.37 -8.47
CA ALA A 57 0.09 -3.48 -9.84
C ALA A 57 0.57 -4.90 -10.15
N LEU A 58 1.28 -5.55 -9.21
CA LEU A 58 1.72 -6.94 -9.37
C LEU A 58 0.55 -7.93 -9.51
N SER A 59 -0.60 -7.67 -8.86
CA SER A 59 -1.81 -8.48 -9.02
C SER A 59 -2.33 -8.41 -10.45
N LEU A 60 -2.44 -7.20 -11.00
CA LEU A 60 -2.82 -7.00 -12.40
C LEU A 60 -1.89 -7.73 -13.35
N MET A 61 -0.57 -7.54 -13.19
CA MET A 61 0.45 -8.19 -14.01
C MET A 61 0.37 -9.72 -13.91
N GLY A 62 0.21 -10.24 -12.70
CA GLY A 62 0.14 -11.67 -12.44
C GLY A 62 -1.10 -12.33 -13.03
N PHE A 63 -2.29 -11.72 -12.87
CA PHE A 63 -3.52 -12.22 -13.44
C PHE A 63 -3.57 -12.08 -14.96
N ASP A 64 -3.08 -10.97 -15.50
CA ASP A 64 -3.06 -10.72 -16.93
C ASP A 64 -2.07 -11.63 -17.67
N SER A 65 -0.93 -11.91 -17.05
CA SER A 65 0.07 -12.84 -17.60
C SER A 65 -0.34 -14.31 -17.51
N GLY A 66 -1.36 -14.64 -16.70
CA GLY A 66 -1.81 -16.02 -16.45
C GLY A 66 -1.00 -16.75 -15.39
N PHE A 67 -0.01 -16.13 -14.74
CA PHE A 67 0.68 -16.74 -13.59
C PHE A 67 -0.27 -16.88 -12.38
N LEU A 68 -1.05 -15.84 -12.09
CA LEU A 68 -2.16 -15.93 -11.14
C LEU A 68 -3.43 -16.35 -11.88
N ILE A 69 -4.11 -17.38 -11.40
CA ILE A 69 -5.27 -17.98 -12.07
C ILE A 69 -6.57 -17.44 -11.49
N ASP A 70 -6.66 -17.44 -10.17
CA ASP A 70 -7.78 -16.93 -9.36
C ASP A 70 -7.30 -16.54 -7.95
N ALA A 71 -8.21 -16.27 -7.02
CA ALA A 71 -7.88 -15.84 -5.66
C ALA A 71 -7.09 -16.89 -4.84
N HIS A 72 -7.09 -18.17 -5.26
CA HIS A 72 -6.50 -19.26 -4.52
C HIS A 72 -5.43 -20.04 -5.32
N HIS A 73 -5.20 -19.71 -6.59
CA HIS A 73 -4.23 -20.39 -7.44
C HIS A 73 -3.29 -19.40 -8.16
N PRO A 74 -1.97 -19.74 -8.21
CA PRO A 74 -1.34 -20.92 -7.62
C PRO A 74 -1.17 -20.80 -6.10
N SER A 75 -1.33 -21.91 -5.39
CA SER A 75 -0.97 -22.04 -3.99
C SER A 75 0.47 -22.57 -3.91
N LEU A 76 1.40 -21.71 -3.45
CA LEU A 76 2.83 -22.02 -3.43
C LEU A 76 3.31 -22.28 -2.01
N PRO A 77 4.09 -23.37 -1.78
CA PRO A 77 4.68 -23.62 -0.48
C PRO A 77 5.80 -22.64 -0.17
N PHE A 78 5.92 -22.23 1.11
CA PHE A 78 7.11 -21.55 1.58
C PHE A 78 8.34 -22.44 1.46
N LYS A 79 9.46 -21.87 1.06
CA LYS A 79 10.75 -22.57 0.96
C LYS A 79 11.82 -21.84 1.77
N ALA A 80 12.75 -22.58 2.36
CA ALA A 80 13.92 -22.01 3.01
C ALA A 80 14.68 -21.11 2.03
N GLY A 81 15.12 -19.93 2.51
CA GLY A 81 15.78 -18.91 1.68
C GLY A 81 14.84 -17.88 1.08
N TYR A 82 13.53 -18.06 1.16
CA TYR A 82 12.59 -16.99 0.84
C TYR A 82 12.58 -15.90 1.91
N ALA A 83 12.16 -14.69 1.55
CA ALA A 83 11.95 -13.60 2.51
C ALA A 83 10.93 -14.02 3.59
N ASP A 84 11.34 -13.99 4.86
CA ASP A 84 10.56 -14.53 5.99
C ASP A 84 10.51 -13.57 7.19
N TRP A 85 10.49 -12.27 6.90
CA TRP A 85 10.52 -11.20 7.90
C TRP A 85 9.40 -11.27 8.94
N LEU A 86 8.27 -11.91 8.60
CA LEU A 86 7.14 -12.13 9.50
C LEU A 86 6.85 -13.62 9.62
N PRO A 87 6.56 -14.15 10.82
CA PRO A 87 6.20 -15.57 11.01
C PRO A 87 5.04 -16.02 10.12
N ALA A 88 4.06 -15.14 9.86
CA ALA A 88 2.92 -15.41 8.99
C ALA A 88 3.30 -15.71 7.53
N TRP A 89 4.53 -15.40 7.09
CA TRP A 89 5.00 -15.66 5.73
C TRP A 89 5.54 -17.07 5.53
N ARG A 90 5.84 -17.80 6.61
CA ARG A 90 6.39 -19.17 6.58
C ARG A 90 5.31 -20.24 6.36
N GLN A 91 4.36 -19.95 5.47
CA GLN A 91 3.23 -20.83 5.18
C GLN A 91 2.95 -20.87 3.68
N THR A 92 2.30 -21.96 3.25
CA THR A 92 1.73 -22.04 1.90
C THR A 92 0.84 -20.81 1.67
N THR A 93 1.05 -20.15 0.53
CA THR A 93 0.44 -18.85 0.21
C THR A 93 -0.21 -18.91 -1.16
N ASP A 94 -1.42 -18.44 -1.25
CA ASP A 94 -2.19 -18.18 -2.46
C ASP A 94 -2.34 -16.66 -2.70
N PRO A 95 -2.92 -16.20 -3.82
CA PRO A 95 -3.09 -14.77 -4.11
C PRO A 95 -3.86 -14.01 -3.04
N ALA A 96 -4.93 -14.55 -2.46
CA ALA A 96 -5.71 -13.90 -1.41
C ALA A 96 -4.85 -13.73 -0.14
N ARG A 97 -4.20 -14.78 0.31
CA ARG A 97 -3.30 -14.76 1.46
C ARG A 97 -2.09 -13.83 1.23
N TRP A 98 -1.54 -13.83 0.01
CA TRP A 98 -0.46 -12.93 -0.38
C TRP A 98 -0.79 -11.45 -0.14
N ILE A 99 -1.96 -11.01 -0.57
CA ILE A 99 -2.43 -9.64 -0.35
C ILE A 99 -2.72 -9.39 1.13
N GLN A 100 -3.45 -10.29 1.79
CA GLN A 100 -3.87 -10.18 3.20
C GLN A 100 -2.67 -10.02 4.14
N TYR A 101 -1.67 -10.89 4.02
CA TYR A 101 -0.47 -10.90 4.88
C TYR A 101 0.72 -10.17 4.27
N SER A 102 0.55 -9.56 3.10
CA SER A 102 1.59 -8.77 2.43
C SER A 102 2.89 -9.55 2.13
N VAL A 103 2.79 -10.84 1.79
CA VAL A 103 3.91 -11.80 1.66
C VAL A 103 4.87 -11.37 0.55
N VAL A 104 6.11 -10.99 0.91
CA VAL A 104 7.10 -10.47 -0.06
C VAL A 104 7.58 -11.56 -0.99
N TRP A 105 7.92 -12.74 -0.47
CA TRP A 105 8.45 -13.81 -1.31
C TRP A 105 7.48 -14.24 -2.43
N TYR A 106 6.16 -14.16 -2.18
CA TYR A 106 5.17 -14.46 -3.21
C TYR A 106 5.19 -13.41 -4.34
N SER A 107 5.38 -12.11 -4.00
CA SER A 107 5.62 -11.06 -5.00
C SER A 107 6.84 -11.37 -5.87
N GLN A 108 7.92 -11.88 -5.26
CA GLN A 108 9.14 -12.26 -5.97
C GLN A 108 8.92 -13.47 -6.90
N GLN A 109 7.98 -14.38 -6.60
CA GLN A 109 7.60 -15.44 -7.53
C GLN A 109 6.80 -14.89 -8.73
N VAL A 110 5.92 -13.92 -8.50
CA VAL A 110 5.18 -13.24 -9.60
C VAL A 110 6.16 -12.56 -10.55
N THR A 111 7.09 -11.74 -10.03
CA THR A 111 8.06 -11.02 -10.87
C THR A 111 9.04 -11.96 -11.56
N ALA A 112 9.48 -13.04 -10.90
CA ALA A 112 10.31 -14.07 -11.52
C ALA A 112 9.60 -14.77 -12.70
N ALA A 113 8.31 -15.07 -12.56
CA ALA A 113 7.50 -15.66 -13.62
C ALA A 113 7.29 -14.70 -14.81
N LEU A 114 7.22 -13.39 -14.56
CA LEU A 114 7.16 -12.37 -15.63
C LEU A 114 8.50 -12.25 -16.37
N GLY A 115 9.61 -12.29 -15.65
CA GLY A 115 10.92 -11.91 -16.15
C GLY A 115 11.06 -10.40 -16.35
N GLU A 116 12.29 -9.93 -16.46
CA GLU A 116 12.61 -8.49 -16.51
C GLU A 116 11.88 -7.75 -17.63
N LYS A 117 11.87 -8.31 -18.83
CA LYS A 117 11.30 -7.65 -20.01
C LYS A 117 9.79 -7.40 -19.87
N ARG A 118 9.01 -8.40 -19.43
CA ARG A 118 7.56 -8.25 -19.26
C ARG A 118 7.23 -7.38 -18.06
N PHE A 119 8.00 -7.53 -16.97
CA PHE A 119 7.84 -6.73 -15.78
C PHE A 119 8.03 -5.24 -16.08
N GLN A 120 9.09 -4.86 -16.83
CA GLN A 120 9.32 -3.49 -17.27
C GLN A 120 8.20 -3.01 -18.20
N ALA A 121 7.80 -3.82 -19.19
CA ALA A 121 6.74 -3.45 -20.12
C ALA A 121 5.40 -3.13 -19.42
N TYR A 122 5.05 -3.85 -18.36
CA TYR A 122 3.88 -3.52 -17.56
C TYR A 122 4.04 -2.21 -16.76
N ALA A 123 5.20 -1.98 -16.15
CA ALA A 123 5.44 -0.74 -15.41
C ALA A 123 5.35 0.49 -16.32
N ASP A 124 5.87 0.37 -17.54
CA ASP A 124 5.80 1.40 -18.58
C ASP A 124 4.35 1.62 -19.04
N ALA A 125 3.62 0.53 -19.33
CA ALA A 125 2.24 0.58 -19.79
C ALA A 125 1.27 1.14 -18.74
N PHE A 126 1.55 0.92 -17.44
CA PHE A 126 0.78 1.47 -16.33
C PHE A 126 1.15 2.91 -16.02
N ASP A 127 2.29 3.40 -16.55
CA ASP A 127 2.87 4.70 -16.18
C ASP A 127 3.08 4.79 -14.66
N TYR A 128 3.67 3.73 -14.06
CA TYR A 128 3.72 3.55 -12.62
C TYR A 128 4.94 4.27 -12.02
N GLY A 129 4.74 5.45 -11.49
CA GLY A 129 5.77 6.27 -10.86
C GLY A 129 6.93 6.60 -11.80
N ASP A 130 8.18 6.42 -11.35
CA ASP A 130 9.37 6.61 -12.18
C ASP A 130 9.70 5.43 -13.09
N ARG A 131 9.00 4.29 -12.95
CA ARG A 131 9.18 3.06 -13.73
C ARG A 131 10.57 2.43 -13.61
N ASP A 132 11.36 2.86 -12.64
CA ASP A 132 12.71 2.33 -12.43
C ASP A 132 12.66 0.99 -11.68
N LEU A 133 12.78 -0.11 -12.42
CA LEU A 133 12.81 -1.47 -11.91
C LEU A 133 14.22 -2.05 -11.82
N SER A 134 15.28 -1.24 -11.87
CA SER A 134 16.67 -1.70 -11.86
C SER A 134 17.09 -2.39 -10.55
N GLY A 135 16.47 -2.02 -9.43
CA GLY A 135 16.81 -2.55 -8.11
C GLY A 135 17.95 -1.76 -7.45
N ASP A 136 18.68 -2.42 -6.55
CA ASP A 136 19.80 -1.80 -5.86
C ASP A 136 21.00 -1.61 -6.81
N PRO A 137 21.71 -0.48 -6.76
CA PRO A 137 22.82 -0.20 -7.66
C PRO A 137 23.86 -1.33 -7.71
N GLY A 138 24.14 -1.83 -8.91
CA GLY A 138 25.13 -2.90 -9.15
C GLY A 138 24.74 -4.30 -8.66
N ARG A 139 23.48 -4.52 -8.22
CA ARG A 139 23.05 -5.81 -7.66
C ARG A 139 22.24 -6.68 -8.62
N HIS A 140 21.75 -6.14 -9.73
CA HIS A 140 20.91 -6.87 -10.69
C HIS A 140 19.73 -7.60 -10.02
N ASN A 141 19.10 -6.96 -9.04
CA ASN A 141 18.06 -7.54 -8.20
C ASN A 141 16.68 -6.87 -8.37
N GLY A 142 16.45 -6.21 -9.49
CA GLY A 142 15.21 -5.48 -9.78
C GLY A 142 13.94 -6.30 -9.61
N LEU A 143 13.95 -7.57 -10.05
CA LEU A 143 12.83 -8.52 -9.90
C LEU A 143 12.48 -8.82 -8.44
N THR A 144 13.35 -8.54 -7.49
CA THR A 144 13.13 -8.91 -6.08
C THR A 144 13.14 -7.71 -5.13
N ARG A 145 13.68 -6.56 -5.57
CA ARG A 145 13.95 -5.44 -4.66
C ARG A 145 13.42 -4.10 -5.11
N SER A 146 13.17 -3.86 -6.41
CA SER A 146 12.90 -2.52 -6.96
C SER A 146 11.86 -1.72 -6.14
N TRP A 147 10.77 -2.36 -5.70
CA TRP A 147 9.69 -1.74 -4.93
C TRP A 147 9.91 -1.76 -3.40
N ILE A 148 10.99 -2.37 -2.91
CA ILE A 148 11.27 -2.57 -1.47
C ILE A 148 12.43 -1.66 -1.04
N GLY A 149 12.17 -0.36 -0.95
CA GLY A 149 13.17 0.61 -0.51
C GLY A 149 14.34 0.79 -1.50
N SER A 150 14.15 0.45 -2.78
CA SER A 150 15.17 0.50 -3.81
C SER A 150 14.81 1.50 -4.92
N SER A 151 14.97 1.15 -6.19
CA SER A 151 14.88 2.07 -7.33
C SER A 151 13.50 2.67 -7.55
N LEU A 152 12.44 1.84 -7.54
CA LEU A 152 11.09 2.29 -7.87
C LEU A 152 10.53 3.29 -6.86
N LYS A 153 10.08 4.44 -7.37
CA LYS A 153 9.45 5.51 -6.60
C LYS A 153 8.14 5.96 -7.24
N ILE A 154 7.18 6.35 -6.39
CA ILE A 154 5.88 6.85 -6.82
C ILE A 154 5.39 7.91 -5.84
N SER A 155 4.70 8.94 -6.33
CA SER A 155 4.05 9.94 -5.51
C SER A 155 2.59 9.58 -5.20
N PRO A 156 1.97 10.20 -4.17
CA PRO A 156 0.54 10.06 -3.92
C PRO A 156 -0.34 10.42 -5.12
N LEU A 157 -0.01 11.46 -5.86
CA LEU A 157 -0.72 11.84 -7.09
C LEU A 157 -0.65 10.75 -8.15
N GLU A 158 0.52 10.15 -8.36
CA GLU A 158 0.70 9.06 -9.32
C GLU A 158 0.02 7.77 -8.86
N GLN A 159 -0.01 7.48 -7.55
CA GLN A 159 -0.81 6.37 -7.00
C GLN A 159 -2.30 6.57 -7.31
N ALA A 160 -2.84 7.78 -7.11
CA ALA A 160 -4.23 8.07 -7.43
C ALA A 160 -4.51 7.92 -8.93
N ALA A 161 -3.66 8.46 -9.79
CA ALA A 161 -3.79 8.34 -11.23
C ALA A 161 -3.77 6.88 -11.72
N PHE A 162 -2.89 6.05 -11.16
CA PHE A 162 -2.84 4.61 -11.42
C PHE A 162 -4.13 3.90 -10.97
N LEU A 163 -4.58 4.16 -9.74
CA LEU A 163 -5.81 3.56 -9.20
C LEU A 163 -7.05 4.00 -9.97
N ARG A 164 -7.11 5.26 -10.43
CA ARG A 164 -8.18 5.74 -11.28
C ARG A 164 -8.25 4.96 -12.60
N LYS A 165 -7.11 4.76 -13.28
CA LYS A 165 -7.03 3.93 -14.49
C LYS A 165 -7.52 2.49 -14.23
N LEU A 166 -7.20 1.92 -13.05
CA LEU A 166 -7.67 0.59 -12.63
C LEU A 166 -9.20 0.57 -12.48
N VAL A 167 -9.77 1.51 -11.73
CA VAL A 167 -11.21 1.60 -11.44
C VAL A 167 -12.02 1.81 -12.71
N LEU A 168 -11.54 2.68 -13.62
CA LEU A 168 -12.17 2.96 -14.91
C LEU A 168 -11.95 1.84 -15.95
N GLY A 169 -11.12 0.84 -15.64
CA GLY A 169 -10.81 -0.25 -16.57
C GLY A 169 -10.03 0.18 -17.81
N THR A 170 -9.25 1.27 -17.73
CA THR A 170 -8.48 1.83 -18.85
C THR A 170 -7.02 1.37 -18.86
N LEU A 171 -6.57 0.60 -17.87
CA LEU A 171 -5.27 -0.05 -17.91
C LEU A 171 -5.23 -1.13 -19.01
N PRO A 172 -4.10 -1.31 -19.73
CA PRO A 172 -3.98 -2.26 -20.83
C PRO A 172 -3.80 -3.70 -20.31
N VAL A 173 -4.80 -4.20 -19.61
CA VAL A 173 -4.89 -5.57 -19.06
C VAL A 173 -6.28 -6.13 -19.28
N SER A 174 -6.41 -7.46 -19.17
CA SER A 174 -7.70 -8.14 -19.33
C SER A 174 -8.70 -7.74 -18.25
N GLN A 175 -9.98 -7.74 -18.61
CA GLN A 175 -11.08 -7.53 -17.64
C GLN A 175 -11.06 -8.56 -16.51
N LYS A 176 -10.54 -9.77 -16.77
CA LYS A 176 -10.32 -10.80 -15.75
C LYS A 176 -9.30 -10.32 -14.71
N ALA A 177 -8.18 -9.73 -15.15
CA ALA A 177 -7.14 -9.22 -14.24
C ALA A 177 -7.69 -8.09 -13.34
N LEU A 178 -8.46 -7.16 -13.89
CA LEU A 178 -9.11 -6.09 -13.13
C LEU A 178 -10.03 -6.65 -12.06
N ARG A 179 -10.97 -7.54 -12.41
CA ARG A 179 -11.93 -8.13 -11.46
C ARG A 179 -11.24 -8.94 -10.36
N LEU A 180 -10.27 -9.78 -10.71
CA LEU A 180 -9.58 -10.62 -9.72
C LEU A 180 -8.68 -9.78 -8.79
N THR A 181 -8.05 -8.71 -9.30
CA THR A 181 -7.32 -7.75 -8.47
C THR A 181 -8.26 -7.05 -7.48
N ALA A 182 -9.42 -6.58 -7.94
CA ALA A 182 -10.44 -6.01 -7.07
C ALA A 182 -10.89 -7.03 -6.00
N GLN A 183 -11.13 -8.28 -6.40
CA GLN A 183 -11.54 -9.34 -5.48
C GLN A 183 -10.55 -9.54 -4.34
N ILE A 184 -9.25 -9.70 -4.62
CA ILE A 184 -8.26 -10.01 -3.58
C ILE A 184 -7.81 -8.80 -2.77
N THR A 185 -8.10 -7.57 -3.23
CA THR A 185 -7.80 -6.33 -2.50
C THR A 185 -8.99 -5.78 -1.71
N ARG A 186 -10.17 -6.43 -1.82
CA ARG A 186 -11.36 -6.05 -1.06
C ARG A 186 -11.15 -6.28 0.44
N LEU A 187 -11.55 -5.31 1.24
CA LEU A 187 -11.55 -5.41 2.69
C LEU A 187 -12.91 -5.96 3.17
N ASP A 188 -12.90 -6.67 4.31
CA ASP A 188 -14.13 -7.17 4.96
C ASP A 188 -14.89 -6.04 5.69
N THR A 189 -15.04 -4.90 5.02
CA THR A 189 -15.65 -3.70 5.61
C THR A 189 -16.44 -2.95 4.54
N LEU A 190 -17.66 -2.53 4.90
CA LEU A 190 -18.46 -1.59 4.13
C LEU A 190 -18.51 -0.24 4.87
N ILE A 191 -18.35 0.84 4.12
CA ILE A 191 -18.47 2.20 4.66
C ILE A 191 -19.55 2.93 3.87
N ASN A 192 -20.65 3.33 4.51
CA ASN A 192 -21.81 3.98 3.87
C ASN A 192 -22.39 3.16 2.70
N GLY A 193 -22.24 1.83 2.73
CA GLY A 193 -22.65 0.92 1.67
C GLY A 193 -21.64 0.78 0.52
N TYR A 194 -20.47 1.42 0.61
CA TYR A 194 -19.37 1.23 -0.34
C TYR A 194 -18.50 0.03 0.05
N GLU A 195 -18.16 -0.80 -0.94
CA GLU A 195 -17.07 -1.77 -0.82
C GLU A 195 -15.73 -1.04 -0.84
N ILE A 196 -14.86 -1.41 0.09
CA ILE A 196 -13.53 -0.78 0.23
C ILE A 196 -12.47 -1.75 -0.27
N HIS A 197 -11.64 -1.28 -1.17
CA HIS A 197 -10.50 -1.99 -1.72
C HIS A 197 -9.23 -1.24 -1.37
N GLY A 198 -8.14 -1.93 -1.03
CA GLY A 198 -6.91 -1.22 -0.75
C GLY A 198 -5.75 -2.09 -0.31
N LYS A 199 -4.60 -1.46 -0.23
CA LYS A 199 -3.36 -2.09 0.19
C LYS A 199 -2.51 -1.15 1.04
N THR A 200 -1.97 -1.68 2.13
CA THR A 200 -0.95 -1.03 2.94
C THR A 200 0.44 -1.23 2.36
N GLY A 201 1.33 -0.28 2.61
CA GLY A 201 2.77 -0.41 2.38
C GLY A 201 3.54 0.19 3.54
N SER A 202 4.63 -0.45 3.95
CA SER A 202 5.51 0.07 4.99
C SER A 202 6.95 0.03 4.51
N SER A 203 7.63 1.16 4.61
CA SER A 203 9.06 1.29 4.45
C SER A 203 9.52 2.46 5.31
N ASN A 204 10.51 2.26 6.16
CA ASN A 204 10.98 3.33 7.05
C ASN A 204 11.47 4.54 6.24
N PRO A 205 10.98 5.78 6.52
CA PRO A 205 9.99 6.14 7.54
C PRO A 205 8.53 6.15 7.04
N HIS A 206 8.23 5.67 5.83
CA HIS A 206 6.95 5.88 5.17
C HIS A 206 5.95 4.75 5.40
N GLY A 207 4.69 5.14 5.66
CA GLY A 207 3.52 4.28 5.70
C GLY A 207 2.50 4.67 4.65
N TRP A 208 2.05 3.72 3.85
CA TRP A 208 1.03 3.89 2.83
C TRP A 208 -0.25 3.17 3.16
N PHE A 209 -1.37 3.79 2.82
CA PHE A 209 -2.62 3.10 2.54
C PHE A 209 -3.26 3.72 1.31
N VAL A 210 -3.42 2.93 0.26
CA VAL A 210 -3.98 3.36 -1.02
C VAL A 210 -5.10 2.44 -1.45
N GLY A 211 -6.12 2.98 -2.12
CA GLY A 211 -7.24 2.16 -2.54
C GLY A 211 -8.39 2.96 -3.15
N TRP A 212 -9.53 2.30 -3.21
CA TRP A 212 -10.75 2.88 -3.75
C TRP A 212 -11.99 2.35 -3.04
N ALA A 213 -13.05 3.13 -3.10
CA ALA A 213 -14.38 2.78 -2.62
C ALA A 213 -15.35 2.72 -3.79
N THR A 214 -16.14 1.66 -3.92
CA THR A 214 -17.13 1.47 -4.98
C THR A 214 -18.50 1.11 -4.43
N LYS A 215 -19.55 1.61 -5.09
CA LYS A 215 -20.94 1.29 -4.78
C LYS A 215 -21.75 1.33 -6.08
N PRO A 216 -22.62 0.33 -6.36
CA PRO A 216 -23.46 0.36 -7.54
C PRO A 216 -24.30 1.63 -7.63
N GLY A 217 -24.26 2.31 -8.78
CA GLY A 217 -25.02 3.53 -9.04
C GLY A 217 -24.48 4.80 -8.38
N ALA A 218 -23.28 4.77 -7.79
CA ALA A 218 -22.61 5.92 -7.24
C ALA A 218 -21.20 6.07 -7.84
N HIS A 219 -20.64 7.28 -7.79
CA HIS A 219 -19.25 7.50 -8.18
C HIS A 219 -18.29 6.76 -7.26
N SER A 220 -17.21 6.28 -7.84
CA SER A 220 -16.12 5.64 -7.11
C SER A 220 -15.17 6.69 -6.54
N LEU A 221 -14.67 6.49 -5.34
CA LEU A 221 -13.71 7.36 -4.69
C LEU A 221 -12.32 6.68 -4.64
N ILE A 222 -11.31 7.37 -5.13
CA ILE A 222 -9.90 7.00 -4.90
C ILE A 222 -9.41 7.65 -3.62
N PHE A 223 -8.65 6.93 -2.82
CA PHE A 223 -8.00 7.48 -1.63
C PHE A 223 -6.53 7.07 -1.53
N VAL A 224 -5.70 8.01 -1.09
CA VAL A 224 -4.29 7.79 -0.82
C VAL A 224 -3.91 8.47 0.49
N ARG A 225 -3.33 7.71 1.41
CA ARG A 225 -2.70 8.22 2.63
C ARG A 225 -1.24 7.83 2.64
N LEU A 226 -0.38 8.85 2.75
CA LEU A 226 1.04 8.69 3.03
C LEU A 226 1.36 9.31 4.39
N THR A 227 2.00 8.54 5.25
CA THR A 227 2.48 8.99 6.55
C THR A 227 3.99 8.84 6.65
N ALA A 228 4.61 9.61 7.54
CA ALA A 228 5.98 9.39 8.00
C ALA A 228 5.94 9.00 9.48
N ASP A 229 6.53 7.84 9.80
CA ASP A 229 6.62 7.28 11.14
C ASP A 229 7.89 6.42 11.21
N GLU A 230 8.70 6.64 12.23
CA GLU A 230 9.94 5.87 12.44
C GLU A 230 9.68 4.47 13.04
N GLY A 231 8.42 4.14 13.32
CA GLY A 231 8.03 2.86 13.92
C GLY A 231 7.71 1.79 12.89
N ASP A 232 7.67 0.54 13.39
CA ASP A 232 7.14 -0.58 12.63
C ASP A 232 5.65 -0.38 12.32
N TYR A 233 5.18 -1.00 11.23
CA TYR A 233 3.76 -0.99 10.84
C TYR A 233 3.19 0.38 10.42
N ALA A 234 4.02 1.31 9.94
CA ALA A 234 3.57 2.61 9.48
C ALA A 234 2.38 2.55 8.49
N GLY A 235 2.34 1.54 7.63
CA GLY A 235 1.21 1.31 6.72
C GLY A 235 -0.11 0.94 7.41
N LEU A 236 -0.07 0.24 8.55
CA LEU A 236 -1.28 -0.05 9.33
C LEU A 236 -1.83 1.21 9.99
N LYS A 237 -0.97 2.09 10.49
CA LYS A 237 -1.37 3.40 11.02
C LYS A 237 -1.98 4.29 9.93
N ALA A 238 -1.39 4.29 8.74
CA ALA A 238 -1.96 5.01 7.58
C ALA A 238 -3.36 4.47 7.21
N ARG A 239 -3.56 3.15 7.24
CA ARG A 239 -4.86 2.50 7.02
C ARG A 239 -5.87 2.90 8.08
N GLU A 240 -5.53 2.79 9.35
CA GLU A 240 -6.42 3.15 10.45
C GLU A 240 -6.89 4.61 10.36
N ALA A 241 -5.95 5.54 10.12
CA ALA A 241 -6.26 6.95 9.96
C ALA A 241 -7.21 7.21 8.77
N MET A 242 -6.95 6.58 7.61
CA MET A 242 -7.81 6.74 6.43
C MET A 242 -9.20 6.14 6.64
N LEU A 243 -9.29 4.93 7.18
CA LEU A 243 -10.59 4.27 7.41
C LEU A 243 -11.45 5.02 8.43
N LYS A 244 -10.84 5.74 9.37
CA LYS A 244 -11.55 6.61 10.32
C LYS A 244 -12.13 7.86 9.63
N GLU A 245 -11.46 8.36 8.60
CA GLU A 245 -11.86 9.59 7.87
C GLU A 245 -12.88 9.30 6.75
N LEU A 246 -12.77 8.16 6.07
CA LEU A 246 -13.60 7.80 4.92
C LEU A 246 -15.12 7.93 5.14
N PRO A 247 -15.72 7.60 6.32
CA PRO A 247 -17.17 7.75 6.53
C PRO A 247 -17.69 9.18 6.36
N GLU A 248 -16.85 10.19 6.56
CA GLU A 248 -17.20 11.60 6.40
C GLU A 248 -17.05 12.06 4.93
N GLN A 249 -16.27 11.34 4.13
CA GLN A 249 -15.95 11.65 2.75
C GLN A 249 -16.86 10.94 1.74
N LEU A 250 -17.41 9.79 2.14
CA LEU A 250 -18.32 9.02 1.29
C LEU A 250 -19.78 9.46 1.52
N PRO A 251 -20.59 9.63 0.45
CA PRO A 251 -22.02 9.92 0.59
C PRO A 251 -22.69 8.94 1.53
N LYS A 252 -23.55 9.47 2.42
CA LYS A 252 -24.37 8.65 3.33
C LYS A 252 -25.47 7.95 2.54
N PRO A 253 -25.96 6.79 3.04
CA PRO A 253 -27.08 6.07 2.44
C PRO A 253 -28.33 6.91 2.31
#